data_0d7b47371eb47508c182a2c5b648b62b
#
_entry.id   0d7b47371eb47508c182a2c5b648b62b
#
_cell.length_a   1.000
_cell.length_b   1.000
_cell.length_c   1.000
_cell.angle_alpha   90.00
_cell.angle_beta   90.00
_cell.angle_gamma   90.00
#
_symmetry.space_group_name_H-M   'P 1'
#
loop_
_entity.id
_entity.type
_entity.pdbx_description
1 polymer ?
#
loop_
_entity_poly.entity_id
_entity_poly.type
_entity_poly.pdbx_seq_one_letter_code
_entity_poly.pdbx_strand_id
1 'polypeptide(L)'
;GTGFGTIAAGMGVLYPAGVALGADPALLAGAVISGGAFGDNLAPVSDTTICSATSQGVDVPGVVRSRVKYAAAAGILTIICIIVYGTLNHGEVSQEVLNYEYDPMTLMMLIPVVITVIIAIKTGDIIIATTFGTVLGIITACLCGLFDLVHIDSDSTVPAVLGVHGDADALERVVDGVLYTGISGMLQVCILALLLFGSISVMREGQGDILLLRCLGKIARGPKSAEGTISVMIIVLSAIMGLNAPAILTVGASFAKPLSKKYGISPYRTANLMDAQSNTLVYCLPWTPAMVYTLGFAADSNAPLAAIDIMPCVFYSFCMLVVMTVSIFTGTGRYDLMDKLPPEVRKEYAGWEDK
;
A
#
# COMPACT_ATOMS: atom_id res chain seq x y z
N GLY A 1 1.85 8.19 0.52
CA GLY A 1 0.81 8.35 -0.40
C GLY A 1 0.11 7.08 -0.83
N THR A 2 0.73 6.23 -1.62
CA THR A 2 0.11 4.96 -2.03
C THR A 2 0.88 3.79 -1.42
N GLY A 3 0.17 2.78 -0.90
CA GLY A 3 0.78 1.59 -0.32
C GLY A 3 1.69 0.86 -1.31
N PHE A 4 1.26 0.75 -2.56
CA PHE A 4 2.01 0.08 -3.63
C PHE A 4 3.34 0.78 -3.96
N GLY A 5 3.37 2.11 -4.04
CA GLY A 5 4.61 2.87 -4.25
C GLY A 5 5.60 2.72 -3.09
N THR A 6 5.08 2.66 -1.85
CA THR A 6 5.89 2.41 -0.66
C THR A 6 6.49 1.00 -0.69
N ILE A 7 5.72 -0.01 -1.12
CA ILE A 7 6.21 -1.39 -1.26
C ILE A 7 7.31 -1.46 -2.33
N ALA A 8 7.11 -0.84 -3.49
CA ALA A 8 8.11 -0.83 -4.55
C ALA A 8 9.44 -0.20 -4.07
N ALA A 9 9.37 0.96 -3.41
CA ALA A 9 10.55 1.60 -2.84
C ALA A 9 11.22 0.77 -1.73
N GLY A 10 10.41 0.20 -0.83
CA GLY A 10 10.90 -0.65 0.26
C GLY A 10 11.55 -1.93 -0.24
N MET A 11 10.96 -2.59 -1.22
CA MET A 11 11.52 -3.80 -1.83
C MET A 11 12.82 -3.50 -2.59
N GLY A 12 12.90 -2.38 -3.30
CA GLY A 12 14.11 -2.01 -4.04
C GLY A 12 15.31 -1.68 -3.14
N VAL A 13 15.08 -1.16 -1.93
CA VAL A 13 16.15 -0.70 -1.04
C VAL A 13 16.33 -1.61 0.18
N LEU A 14 15.26 -1.86 0.93
CA LEU A 14 15.34 -2.56 2.21
C LEU A 14 15.46 -4.08 2.06
N TYR A 15 14.86 -4.63 1.00
CA TYR A 15 14.85 -6.07 0.81
C TYR A 15 16.26 -6.64 0.54
N PRO A 16 17.02 -6.19 -0.47
CA PRO A 16 18.37 -6.70 -0.70
C PRO A 16 19.31 -6.45 0.50
N ALA A 17 19.22 -5.28 1.12
CA ALA A 17 20.01 -4.94 2.29
C ALA A 17 19.69 -5.84 3.50
N GLY A 18 18.43 -6.09 3.77
CA GLY A 18 18.00 -6.91 4.90
C GLY A 18 18.32 -8.41 4.70
N VAL A 19 18.16 -8.93 3.47
CA VAL A 19 18.56 -10.30 3.13
C VAL A 19 20.07 -10.48 3.32
N ALA A 20 20.88 -9.52 2.87
CA ALA A 20 22.32 -9.54 3.07
C ALA A 20 22.70 -9.54 4.57
N LEU A 21 21.94 -8.85 5.41
CA LEU A 21 22.10 -8.84 6.88
C LEU A 21 21.55 -10.11 7.57
N GLY A 22 21.11 -11.12 6.81
CA GLY A 22 20.63 -12.38 7.35
C GLY A 22 19.16 -12.37 7.81
N ALA A 23 18.37 -11.38 7.38
CA ALA A 23 16.94 -11.44 7.63
C ALA A 23 16.28 -12.53 6.79
N ASP A 24 15.27 -13.21 7.36
CA ASP A 24 14.43 -14.13 6.58
C ASP A 24 13.77 -13.41 5.42
N PRO A 25 13.98 -13.86 4.16
CA PRO A 25 13.48 -13.13 2.99
C PRO A 25 11.96 -12.99 2.95
N ALA A 26 11.22 -14.03 3.34
CA ALA A 26 9.75 -14.01 3.32
C ALA A 26 9.19 -13.07 4.39
N LEU A 27 9.77 -13.08 5.60
CA LEU A 27 9.43 -12.17 6.68
C LEU A 27 9.71 -10.72 6.28
N LEU A 28 10.87 -10.46 5.69
CA LEU A 28 11.28 -9.12 5.28
C LEU A 28 10.36 -8.55 4.21
N ALA A 29 10.05 -9.35 3.18
CA ALA A 29 9.09 -8.98 2.14
C ALA A 29 7.70 -8.71 2.75
N GLY A 30 7.22 -9.58 3.63
CA GLY A 30 5.96 -9.41 4.36
C GLY A 30 5.95 -8.18 5.27
N ALA A 31 7.08 -7.84 5.89
CA ALA A 31 7.24 -6.63 6.71
C ALA A 31 7.18 -5.35 5.85
N VAL A 32 7.82 -5.35 4.67
CA VAL A 32 7.74 -4.22 3.72
C VAL A 32 6.30 -4.02 3.24
N ILE A 33 5.60 -5.08 2.85
CA ILE A 33 4.17 -5.02 2.48
C ILE A 33 3.35 -4.49 3.65
N SER A 34 3.57 -5.00 4.85
CA SER A 34 2.88 -4.57 6.08
C SER A 34 3.08 -3.09 6.37
N GLY A 35 4.31 -2.58 6.19
CA GLY A 35 4.65 -1.16 6.34
C GLY A 35 3.95 -0.29 5.28
N GLY A 36 3.90 -0.74 4.03
CA GLY A 36 3.17 -0.08 2.95
C GLY A 36 1.66 0.01 3.25
N ALA A 37 1.05 -1.10 3.68
CA ALA A 37 -0.36 -1.15 4.05
C ALA A 37 -0.69 -0.26 5.27
N PHE A 38 0.19 -0.24 6.29
CA PHE A 38 0.05 0.65 7.44
C PHE A 38 0.11 2.12 7.04
N GLY A 39 1.09 2.49 6.19
CA GLY A 39 1.23 3.84 5.68
C GLY A 39 0.04 4.29 4.85
N ASP A 40 -0.48 3.42 3.99
CA ASP A 40 -1.66 3.68 3.17
C ASP A 40 -2.90 3.97 4.03
N ASN A 41 -3.09 3.19 5.09
CA ASN A 41 -4.18 3.39 6.04
C ASN A 41 -4.10 4.71 6.83
N LEU A 42 -2.92 5.28 7.04
CA LEU A 42 -2.77 6.52 7.82
C LEU A 42 -2.62 7.77 6.97
N ALA A 43 -2.26 7.62 5.69
CA ALA A 43 -1.99 8.76 4.83
C ALA A 43 -3.28 9.52 4.46
N PRO A 44 -3.36 10.83 4.77
CA PRO A 44 -4.51 11.65 4.37
C PRO A 44 -4.59 11.86 2.86
N VAL A 45 -3.49 11.63 2.14
CA VAL A 45 -3.38 11.76 0.68
C VAL A 45 -3.52 10.42 -0.04
N SER A 46 -3.84 9.34 0.67
CA SER A 46 -4.14 8.04 0.06
C SER A 46 -5.44 8.09 -0.74
N ASP A 47 -5.42 7.47 -1.92
CA ASP A 47 -6.60 7.35 -2.79
C ASP A 47 -7.75 6.62 -2.09
N THR A 48 -7.46 5.60 -1.29
CA THR A 48 -8.45 4.86 -0.50
C THR A 48 -9.11 5.75 0.55
N THR A 49 -8.33 6.59 1.23
CA THR A 49 -8.85 7.54 2.22
C THR A 49 -9.72 8.60 1.56
N ILE A 50 -9.28 9.15 0.42
CA ILE A 50 -10.06 10.15 -0.32
C ILE A 50 -11.36 9.53 -0.86
N CYS A 51 -11.31 8.35 -1.47
CA CYS A 51 -12.48 7.65 -1.98
C CYS A 51 -13.48 7.29 -0.88
N SER A 52 -13.00 6.82 0.28
CA SER A 52 -13.87 6.47 1.40
C SER A 52 -14.55 7.70 2.00
N ALA A 53 -13.81 8.78 2.24
CA ALA A 53 -14.35 10.05 2.73
C ALA A 53 -15.38 10.64 1.77
N THR A 54 -15.03 10.75 0.49
CA THR A 54 -15.91 11.33 -0.54
C THR A 54 -17.18 10.50 -0.70
N SER A 55 -17.11 9.17 -0.71
CA SER A 55 -18.27 8.29 -0.83
C SER A 55 -19.27 8.47 0.31
N GLN A 56 -18.81 8.82 1.50
CA GLN A 56 -19.65 9.08 2.67
C GLN A 56 -20.04 10.57 2.81
N GLY A 57 -19.36 11.48 2.11
CA GLY A 57 -19.60 12.93 2.19
C GLY A 57 -19.05 13.54 3.46
N VAL A 58 -17.87 13.09 3.90
CA VAL A 58 -17.15 13.60 5.08
C VAL A 58 -15.75 14.08 4.72
N ASP A 59 -15.15 14.86 5.60
CA ASP A 59 -13.79 15.37 5.43
C ASP A 59 -12.72 14.32 5.69
N VAL A 60 -11.65 14.36 4.92
CA VAL A 60 -10.51 13.44 5.01
C VAL A 60 -9.83 13.50 6.38
N PRO A 61 -9.53 14.69 6.96
CA PRO A 61 -8.92 14.77 8.29
C PRO A 61 -9.74 14.09 9.39
N GLY A 62 -11.06 14.17 9.33
CA GLY A 62 -11.95 13.50 10.27
C GLY A 62 -11.89 11.97 10.15
N VAL A 63 -11.84 11.45 8.92
CA VAL A 63 -11.69 10.01 8.68
C VAL A 63 -10.35 9.51 9.25
N VAL A 64 -9.24 10.17 8.92
CA VAL A 64 -7.91 9.82 9.43
C VAL A 64 -7.90 9.83 10.97
N ARG A 65 -8.44 10.90 11.60
CA ARG A 65 -8.51 11.00 13.06
C ARG A 65 -9.29 9.86 13.70
N SER A 66 -10.40 9.43 13.09
CA SER A 66 -11.19 8.30 13.61
C SER A 66 -10.46 6.96 13.47
N ARG A 67 -9.53 6.86 12.52
CA ARG A 67 -8.81 5.65 12.18
C ARG A 67 -7.55 5.40 13.00
N VAL A 68 -6.83 6.45 13.40
CA VAL A 68 -5.53 6.37 14.08
C VAL A 68 -5.50 5.32 15.19
N LYS A 69 -6.56 5.24 16.02
CA LYS A 69 -6.65 4.27 17.11
C LYS A 69 -6.60 2.81 16.65
N TYR A 70 -7.24 2.48 15.53
CA TYR A 70 -7.27 1.11 14.97
C TYR A 70 -5.96 0.79 14.25
N ALA A 71 -5.47 1.72 13.44
CA ALA A 71 -4.21 1.57 12.74
C ALA A 71 -3.03 1.45 13.72
N ALA A 72 -3.01 2.25 14.79
CA ALA A 72 -1.99 2.13 15.83
C ALA A 72 -2.06 0.79 16.56
N ALA A 73 -3.25 0.32 16.93
CA ALA A 73 -3.41 -0.99 17.57
C ALA A 73 -2.94 -2.13 16.65
N ALA A 74 -3.34 -2.11 15.37
CA ALA A 74 -2.90 -3.10 14.39
C ALA A 74 -1.39 -3.00 14.14
N GLY A 75 -0.82 -1.79 14.07
CA GLY A 75 0.61 -1.55 13.88
C GLY A 75 1.45 -2.09 15.04
N ILE A 76 1.05 -1.83 16.28
CA ILE A 76 1.74 -2.37 17.47
C ILE A 76 1.69 -3.89 17.46
N LEU A 77 0.53 -4.48 17.17
CA LEU A 77 0.40 -5.94 17.10
C LEU A 77 1.26 -6.52 15.97
N THR A 78 1.33 -5.84 14.84
CA THR A 78 2.20 -6.21 13.71
C THR A 78 3.67 -6.22 14.10
N ILE A 79 4.14 -5.18 14.79
CA ILE A 79 5.53 -5.10 15.26
C ILE A 79 5.85 -6.26 16.19
N ILE A 80 4.95 -6.59 17.12
CA ILE A 80 5.11 -7.73 18.02
C ILE A 80 5.20 -9.03 17.21
N CYS A 81 4.32 -9.26 16.23
CA CYS A 81 4.35 -10.44 15.39
C CYS A 81 5.67 -10.57 14.61
N ILE A 82 6.14 -9.46 14.01
CA ILE A 82 7.40 -9.42 13.26
C ILE A 82 8.59 -9.76 14.17
N ILE A 83 8.65 -9.17 15.38
CA ILE A 83 9.72 -9.44 16.32
C ILE A 83 9.70 -10.91 16.75
N VAL A 84 8.53 -11.42 17.15
CA VAL A 84 8.40 -12.82 17.59
C VAL A 84 8.77 -13.79 16.47
N TYR A 85 8.25 -13.57 15.26
CA TYR A 85 8.55 -14.45 14.13
C TYR A 85 10.03 -14.34 13.72
N GLY A 86 10.57 -13.13 13.65
CA GLY A 86 11.98 -12.89 13.28
C GLY A 86 12.98 -13.46 14.27
N THR A 87 12.66 -13.44 15.58
CA THR A 87 13.54 -14.08 16.59
C THR A 87 13.53 -15.61 16.53
N LEU A 88 12.47 -16.20 15.99
CA LEU A 88 12.35 -17.65 15.80
C LEU A 88 12.97 -18.15 14.49
N ASN A 89 13.00 -17.29 13.45
CA ASN A 89 13.40 -17.63 12.09
C ASN A 89 14.45 -16.63 11.58
N HIS A 90 15.61 -16.56 12.22
CA HIS A 90 16.73 -15.74 11.76
C HIS A 90 17.71 -16.58 10.95
N GLY A 91 18.21 -16.02 9.84
CA GLY A 91 19.25 -16.60 9.02
C GLY A 91 20.66 -16.23 9.50
N GLU A 92 21.66 -16.77 8.85
CA GLU A 92 23.06 -16.41 9.10
C GLU A 92 23.40 -15.12 8.32
N VAL A 93 24.17 -14.21 8.94
CA VAL A 93 24.64 -13.00 8.28
C VAL A 93 25.62 -13.38 7.17
N SER A 94 25.43 -12.85 5.97
CA SER A 94 26.35 -13.11 4.87
C SER A 94 27.75 -12.60 5.19
N GLN A 95 28.77 -13.41 4.92
CA GLN A 95 30.18 -13.03 5.11
C GLN A 95 30.57 -11.84 4.21
N GLU A 96 29.90 -11.66 3.07
CA GLU A 96 30.13 -10.53 2.16
C GLU A 96 29.77 -9.22 2.81
N VAL A 97 28.70 -9.16 3.62
CA VAL A 97 28.30 -7.94 4.34
C VAL A 97 29.26 -7.59 5.44
N LEU A 98 29.83 -8.58 6.14
CA LEU A 98 30.84 -8.36 7.19
C LEU A 98 32.16 -7.81 6.63
N ASN A 99 32.45 -8.07 5.35
CA ASN A 99 33.66 -7.61 4.65
C ASN A 99 33.40 -6.42 3.71
N TYR A 100 32.19 -5.84 3.71
CA TYR A 100 31.86 -4.71 2.85
C TYR A 100 32.64 -3.45 3.30
N GLU A 101 33.49 -2.93 2.42
CA GLU A 101 34.14 -1.64 2.64
C GLU A 101 33.09 -0.52 2.48
N TYR A 102 32.83 0.14 3.58
CA TYR A 102 31.88 1.26 3.64
C TYR A 102 32.46 2.51 3.01
N ASP A 103 31.80 3.02 1.96
CA ASP A 103 32.08 4.33 1.41
C ASP A 103 31.25 5.42 2.14
N PRO A 104 31.88 6.32 2.90
CA PRO A 104 31.17 7.40 3.60
C PRO A 104 30.37 8.33 2.66
N MET A 105 30.75 8.40 1.35
CA MET A 105 30.03 9.22 0.37
C MET A 105 28.62 8.74 0.11
N THR A 106 28.32 7.46 0.30
CA THR A 106 26.95 6.94 0.17
C THR A 106 25.96 7.57 1.16
N LEU A 107 26.44 8.05 2.33
CA LEU A 107 25.58 8.76 3.29
C LEU A 107 25.02 10.09 2.74
N MET A 108 25.70 10.70 1.76
CA MET A 108 25.19 11.92 1.12
C MET A 108 23.88 11.68 0.38
N MET A 109 23.58 10.42 -0.01
CA MET A 109 22.31 10.06 -0.63
C MET A 109 21.11 10.14 0.32
N LEU A 110 21.32 10.30 1.63
CA LEU A 110 20.23 10.59 2.56
C LEU A 110 19.64 12.00 2.37
N ILE A 111 20.45 12.94 1.85
CA ILE A 111 20.02 14.34 1.65
C ILE A 111 18.84 14.42 0.66
N PRO A 112 18.91 13.86 -0.57
CA PRO A 112 17.78 13.81 -1.47
C PRO A 112 16.55 13.16 -0.87
N VAL A 113 16.72 12.07 -0.12
CA VAL A 113 15.61 11.36 0.53
C VAL A 113 14.88 12.24 1.53
N VAL A 114 15.62 12.91 2.43
CA VAL A 114 15.04 13.82 3.43
C VAL A 114 14.33 15.00 2.75
N ILE A 115 14.94 15.59 1.72
CA ILE A 115 14.33 16.70 0.98
C ILE A 115 13.05 16.25 0.28
N THR A 116 13.04 15.07 -0.35
CA THR A 116 11.84 14.49 -0.99
C THR A 116 10.70 14.34 0.02
N VAL A 117 10.99 13.81 1.20
CA VAL A 117 9.98 13.64 2.28
C VAL A 117 9.44 15.01 2.73
N ILE A 118 10.32 16.00 2.91
CA ILE A 118 9.91 17.36 3.29
C ILE A 118 9.01 17.99 2.21
N ILE A 119 9.37 17.84 0.93
CA ILE A 119 8.56 18.35 -0.19
C ILE A 119 7.20 17.63 -0.19
N ALA A 120 7.16 16.32 -0.07
CA ALA A 120 5.91 15.54 -0.03
C ALA A 120 4.97 16.00 1.09
N ILE A 121 5.52 16.23 2.29
CA ILE A 121 4.73 16.72 3.43
C ILE A 121 4.22 18.16 3.20
N LYS A 122 5.04 19.03 2.63
CA LYS A 122 4.68 20.44 2.44
C LYS A 122 3.72 20.67 1.27
N THR A 123 3.92 19.97 0.17
CA THR A 123 3.11 20.15 -1.05
C THR A 123 1.84 19.29 -1.04
N GLY A 124 1.87 18.14 -0.34
CA GLY A 124 0.81 17.14 -0.42
C GLY A 124 0.73 16.45 -1.80
N ASP A 125 1.67 16.75 -2.70
CA ASP A 125 1.72 16.22 -4.07
C ASP A 125 2.91 15.27 -4.22
N ILE A 126 2.58 13.99 -4.41
CA ILE A 126 3.59 12.93 -4.53
C ILE A 126 4.36 13.04 -5.84
N ILE A 127 3.70 13.46 -6.94
CA ILE A 127 4.32 13.54 -8.26
C ILE A 127 5.42 14.62 -8.24
N ILE A 128 5.10 15.78 -7.68
CA ILE A 128 6.07 16.86 -7.50
C ILE A 128 7.24 16.39 -6.63
N ALA A 129 6.93 15.79 -5.48
CA ALA A 129 7.96 15.36 -4.53
C ALA A 129 8.90 14.31 -5.13
N THR A 130 8.36 13.28 -5.79
CA THR A 130 9.17 12.21 -6.39
C THR A 130 9.97 12.71 -7.59
N THR A 131 9.41 13.58 -8.43
CA THR A 131 10.13 14.16 -9.58
C THR A 131 11.33 14.97 -9.11
N PHE A 132 11.13 15.90 -8.16
CA PHE A 132 12.24 16.67 -7.59
C PHE A 132 13.24 15.78 -6.86
N GLY A 133 12.76 14.79 -6.11
CA GLY A 133 13.60 13.84 -5.39
C GLY A 133 14.48 13.00 -6.31
N THR A 134 13.94 12.51 -7.41
CA THR A 134 14.70 11.75 -8.42
C THR A 134 15.78 12.62 -9.08
N VAL A 135 15.42 13.82 -9.52
CA VAL A 135 16.38 14.74 -10.14
C VAL A 135 17.50 15.10 -9.14
N LEU A 136 17.14 15.44 -7.90
CA LEU A 136 18.13 15.77 -6.87
C LEU A 136 18.99 14.55 -6.51
N GLY A 137 18.40 13.35 -6.46
CA GLY A 137 19.11 12.09 -6.24
C GLY A 137 20.15 11.81 -7.32
N ILE A 138 19.79 11.96 -8.59
CA ILE A 138 20.71 11.81 -9.73
C ILE A 138 21.86 12.83 -9.63
N ILE A 139 21.54 14.10 -9.39
CA ILE A 139 22.56 15.15 -9.26
C ILE A 139 23.51 14.82 -8.11
N THR A 140 23.00 14.46 -6.93
CA THR A 140 23.82 14.12 -5.77
C THR A 140 24.69 12.90 -6.03
N ALA A 141 24.15 11.85 -6.63
CA ALA A 141 24.87 10.62 -6.96
C ALA A 141 26.04 10.89 -7.93
N CYS A 142 25.79 11.68 -8.97
CA CYS A 142 26.83 12.08 -9.93
C CYS A 142 27.89 12.98 -9.29
N LEU A 143 27.51 13.92 -8.43
CA LEU A 143 28.48 14.80 -7.74
C LEU A 143 29.34 14.05 -6.73
N CYS A 144 28.83 13.00 -6.11
CA CYS A 144 29.54 12.12 -5.20
C CYS A 144 30.39 11.05 -5.93
N GLY A 145 30.31 10.96 -7.26
CA GLY A 145 31.02 9.93 -8.03
C GLY A 145 30.47 8.52 -7.85
N LEU A 146 29.24 8.40 -7.32
CA LEU A 146 28.56 7.12 -7.13
C LEU A 146 27.90 6.60 -8.40
N PHE A 147 27.56 7.51 -9.34
CA PHE A 147 26.95 7.20 -10.63
C PHE A 147 27.54 8.05 -11.74
N ASP A 148 27.73 7.45 -12.90
CA ASP A 148 28.00 8.19 -14.12
C ASP A 148 26.69 8.56 -14.81
N LEU A 149 26.67 9.73 -15.48
CA LEU A 149 25.47 10.19 -16.16
C LEU A 149 25.11 9.32 -17.36
N VAL A 150 26.12 8.96 -18.15
CA VAL A 150 25.98 8.14 -19.36
C VAL A 150 27.20 7.24 -19.50
N HIS A 151 26.97 5.96 -19.70
CA HIS A 151 27.99 4.99 -20.09
C HIS A 151 27.74 4.51 -21.53
N ILE A 152 28.73 4.55 -22.36
CA ILE A 152 28.72 3.97 -23.69
C ILE A 152 29.91 3.03 -23.81
N ASP A 153 29.66 1.74 -23.93
CA ASP A 153 30.63 0.66 -24.17
C ASP A 153 31.89 0.73 -23.28
N SER A 154 31.75 1.10 -22.01
CA SER A 154 32.88 1.20 -21.07
C SER A 154 32.86 0.06 -20.03
N ASP A 155 34.03 -0.47 -19.70
CA ASP A 155 34.28 -1.46 -18.64
C ASP A 155 34.18 -0.84 -17.22
N SER A 156 33.50 0.28 -17.07
CA SER A 156 33.40 0.95 -15.78
C SER A 156 32.54 0.12 -14.82
N THR A 157 33.01 -0.03 -13.59
CA THR A 157 32.29 -0.70 -12.49
C THR A 157 31.26 0.20 -11.82
N VAL A 158 31.24 1.50 -12.18
CA VAL A 158 30.30 2.47 -11.62
C VAL A 158 28.98 2.40 -12.37
N PRO A 159 27.84 2.24 -11.67
CA PRO A 159 26.53 2.23 -12.32
C PRO A 159 26.24 3.54 -13.05
N ALA A 160 25.57 3.48 -14.18
CA ALA A 160 25.16 4.67 -14.93
C ALA A 160 23.70 5.01 -14.74
N VAL A 161 23.35 6.29 -14.85
CA VAL A 161 21.95 6.71 -14.95
C VAL A 161 21.33 6.19 -16.25
N LEU A 162 22.08 6.28 -17.36
CA LEU A 162 21.75 5.69 -18.65
C LEU A 162 22.97 4.95 -19.19
N GLY A 163 22.86 3.64 -19.38
CA GLY A 163 23.88 2.79 -19.99
C GLY A 163 23.49 2.34 -21.38
N VAL A 164 24.47 2.21 -22.28
CA VAL A 164 24.30 1.60 -23.59
C VAL A 164 25.45 0.62 -23.80
N HIS A 165 25.14 -0.66 -23.85
CA HIS A 165 26.12 -1.73 -24.06
C HIS A 165 25.85 -2.43 -25.39
N GLY A 166 26.89 -2.91 -26.05
CA GLY A 166 26.82 -3.71 -27.28
C GLY A 166 27.97 -3.46 -28.22
N ASP A 167 28.33 -4.45 -28.99
CA ASP A 167 29.37 -4.33 -30.01
C ASP A 167 29.01 -3.24 -31.03
N ALA A 168 29.97 -2.36 -31.34
CA ALA A 168 29.79 -1.24 -32.26
C ALA A 168 29.32 -1.68 -33.64
N ASP A 169 29.60 -2.96 -34.00
CA ASP A 169 29.25 -3.60 -35.29
C ASP A 169 27.99 -4.46 -35.21
N ALA A 170 27.41 -4.69 -34.03
CA ALA A 170 26.19 -5.46 -33.84
C ALA A 170 24.96 -4.56 -33.86
N LEU A 171 23.90 -4.97 -34.57
CA LEU A 171 22.59 -4.31 -34.60
C LEU A 171 21.85 -4.36 -33.23
N GLU A 172 22.43 -5.02 -32.24
CA GLU A 172 21.86 -5.22 -30.89
C GLU A 172 22.59 -4.36 -29.84
N ARG A 173 22.18 -3.10 -29.73
CA ARG A 173 22.55 -2.29 -28.58
C ARG A 173 21.52 -2.45 -27.48
N VAL A 174 21.97 -2.86 -26.31
CA VAL A 174 21.12 -2.98 -25.11
C VAL A 174 21.23 -1.68 -24.32
N VAL A 175 20.08 -1.08 -24.05
CA VAL A 175 19.99 0.08 -23.16
C VAL A 175 19.77 -0.44 -21.74
N ASP A 176 20.59 0.02 -20.80
CA ASP A 176 20.44 -0.28 -19.38
C ASP A 176 20.61 0.99 -18.51
N GLY A 177 20.91 0.82 -17.25
CA GLY A 177 21.09 1.92 -16.30
C GLY A 177 19.91 2.10 -15.36
N VAL A 178 20.11 2.88 -14.30
CA VAL A 178 19.14 3.03 -13.20
C VAL A 178 17.79 3.56 -13.71
N LEU A 179 17.82 4.50 -14.65
CA LEU A 179 16.59 5.08 -15.23
C LEU A 179 15.82 4.05 -16.05
N TYR A 180 16.51 3.29 -16.90
CA TYR A 180 15.91 2.24 -17.70
C TYR A 180 15.32 1.13 -16.83
N THR A 181 16.08 0.66 -15.85
CA THR A 181 15.65 -0.39 -14.91
C THR A 181 14.43 0.06 -14.11
N GLY A 182 14.44 1.32 -13.62
CA GLY A 182 13.30 1.88 -12.91
C GLY A 182 12.02 1.95 -13.76
N ILE A 183 12.12 2.40 -15.03
CA ILE A 183 10.99 2.48 -15.94
C ILE A 183 10.51 1.08 -16.33
N SER A 184 11.43 0.18 -16.68
CA SER A 184 11.11 -1.19 -17.09
C SER A 184 10.46 -2.00 -15.97
N GLY A 185 10.93 -1.83 -14.73
CA GLY A 185 10.31 -2.45 -13.56
C GLY A 185 8.87 -2.00 -13.33
N MET A 186 8.52 -0.77 -13.72
CA MET A 186 7.14 -0.28 -13.63
C MET A 186 6.23 -0.74 -14.78
N LEU A 187 6.77 -1.23 -15.88
CA LEU A 187 5.99 -1.64 -17.04
C LEU A 187 5.01 -2.79 -16.72
N GLN A 188 5.48 -3.80 -16.00
CA GLN A 188 4.63 -4.94 -15.59
C GLN A 188 3.44 -4.47 -14.75
N VAL A 189 3.68 -3.49 -13.90
CA VAL A 189 2.70 -2.86 -13.05
C VAL A 189 1.65 -2.10 -13.86
N CYS A 190 2.07 -1.31 -14.85
CA CYS A 190 1.14 -0.61 -15.75
C CYS A 190 0.27 -1.59 -16.53
N ILE A 191 0.86 -2.68 -17.04
CA ILE A 191 0.12 -3.73 -17.74
C ILE A 191 -0.89 -4.39 -16.80
N LEU A 192 -0.47 -4.76 -15.58
CA LEU A 192 -1.36 -5.34 -14.57
C LEU A 192 -2.52 -4.39 -14.25
N ALA A 193 -2.24 -3.11 -14.02
CA ALA A 193 -3.26 -2.11 -13.73
C ALA A 193 -4.28 -2.00 -14.87
N LEU A 194 -3.83 -1.94 -16.13
CA LEU A 194 -4.71 -1.90 -17.31
C LEU A 194 -5.61 -3.13 -17.39
N LEU A 195 -5.06 -4.33 -17.16
CA LEU A 195 -5.83 -5.58 -17.17
C LEU A 195 -6.85 -5.62 -16.03
N LEU A 196 -6.47 -5.17 -14.84
CA LEU A 196 -7.38 -5.10 -13.69
C LEU A 196 -8.51 -4.09 -13.94
N PHE A 197 -8.22 -2.89 -14.43
CA PHE A 197 -9.27 -1.91 -14.78
C PHE A 197 -10.18 -2.43 -15.89
N GLY A 198 -9.65 -3.12 -16.88
CA GLY A 198 -10.45 -3.80 -17.91
C GLY A 198 -11.38 -4.85 -17.31
N SER A 199 -10.88 -5.69 -16.43
CA SER A 199 -11.66 -6.72 -15.73
C SER A 199 -12.77 -6.12 -14.84
N ILE A 200 -12.47 -5.01 -14.13
CA ILE A 200 -13.44 -4.27 -13.33
C ILE A 200 -14.55 -3.70 -14.24
N SER A 201 -14.20 -3.17 -15.41
CA SER A 201 -15.19 -2.64 -16.37
C SER A 201 -16.12 -3.75 -16.87
N VAL A 202 -15.59 -4.91 -17.23
CA VAL A 202 -16.41 -6.08 -17.63
C VAL A 202 -17.32 -6.54 -16.50
N MET A 203 -16.83 -6.60 -15.27
CA MET A 203 -17.64 -6.96 -14.11
C MET A 203 -18.80 -5.98 -13.86
N ARG A 204 -18.55 -4.67 -14.03
CA ARG A 204 -19.57 -3.63 -13.88
C ARG A 204 -20.61 -3.67 -14.99
N GLU A 205 -20.21 -3.83 -16.24
CA GLU A 205 -21.15 -4.02 -17.36
C GLU A 205 -22.00 -5.28 -17.19
N GLY A 206 -21.41 -6.37 -16.68
CA GLY A 206 -22.11 -7.58 -16.32
C GLY A 206 -22.95 -7.50 -15.05
N GLN A 207 -23.03 -6.33 -14.39
CA GLN A 207 -23.75 -6.12 -13.11
C GLN A 207 -23.36 -7.12 -11.99
N GLY A 208 -22.15 -7.66 -12.04
CA GLY A 208 -21.64 -8.62 -11.06
C GLY A 208 -21.49 -8.00 -9.66
N ASP A 209 -21.10 -6.73 -9.59
CA ASP A 209 -21.04 -5.93 -8.38
C ASP A 209 -22.43 -5.72 -7.76
N ILE A 210 -23.46 -5.41 -8.58
CA ILE A 210 -24.83 -5.24 -8.12
C ILE A 210 -25.42 -6.55 -7.58
N LEU A 211 -25.11 -7.68 -8.23
CA LEU A 211 -25.55 -8.99 -7.75
C LEU A 211 -24.98 -9.29 -6.37
N LEU A 212 -23.67 -9.06 -6.16
CA LEU A 212 -23.00 -9.21 -4.87
C LEU A 212 -23.63 -8.31 -3.80
N LEU A 213 -23.86 -7.03 -4.12
CA LEU A 213 -24.51 -6.07 -3.22
C LEU A 213 -25.91 -6.54 -2.79
N ARG A 214 -26.70 -7.09 -3.71
CA ARG A 214 -28.05 -7.61 -3.41
C ARG A 214 -28.02 -8.86 -2.53
N CYS A 215 -27.11 -9.79 -2.80
CA CYS A 215 -26.98 -11.02 -2.04
C CYS A 215 -26.58 -10.76 -0.58
N LEU A 216 -25.55 -9.96 -0.38
CA LEU A 216 -25.01 -9.66 0.94
C LEU A 216 -25.88 -8.66 1.73
N GLY A 217 -26.57 -7.76 1.04
CA GLY A 217 -27.45 -6.77 1.69
C GLY A 217 -28.62 -7.34 2.47
N LYS A 218 -29.04 -8.56 2.17
CA LYS A 218 -30.11 -9.27 2.89
C LYS A 218 -29.68 -9.73 4.31
N ILE A 219 -28.39 -9.74 4.60
CA ILE A 219 -27.82 -10.22 5.87
C ILE A 219 -27.90 -9.14 6.95
N ALA A 220 -27.92 -7.87 6.57
CA ALA A 220 -27.94 -6.74 7.50
C ALA A 220 -29.29 -6.62 8.22
N ARG A 221 -29.32 -6.98 9.52
CA ARG A 221 -30.52 -6.93 10.38
C ARG A 221 -30.41 -5.98 11.58
N GLY A 222 -29.24 -5.35 11.78
CA GLY A 222 -28.96 -4.44 12.87
C GLY A 222 -27.60 -3.74 12.67
N PRO A 223 -27.21 -2.78 13.55
CA PRO A 223 -25.99 -2.01 13.37
C PRO A 223 -24.70 -2.86 13.27
N LYS A 224 -24.58 -3.90 14.12
CA LYS A 224 -23.42 -4.82 14.08
C LYS A 224 -23.36 -5.62 12.80
N SER A 225 -24.50 -6.18 12.36
CA SER A 225 -24.56 -6.95 11.11
C SER A 225 -24.39 -6.06 9.88
N ALA A 226 -24.81 -4.80 9.95
CA ALA A 226 -24.60 -3.83 8.89
C ALA A 226 -23.10 -3.50 8.72
N GLU A 227 -22.38 -3.20 9.82
CA GLU A 227 -20.92 -3.01 9.79
C GLU A 227 -20.21 -4.27 9.27
N GLY A 228 -20.61 -5.45 9.73
CA GLY A 228 -20.07 -6.74 9.27
C GLY A 228 -20.33 -6.96 7.77
N THR A 229 -21.52 -6.64 7.28
CA THR A 229 -21.86 -6.76 5.85
C THR A 229 -21.03 -5.82 4.99
N ILE A 230 -20.86 -4.55 5.41
CA ILE A 230 -19.98 -3.58 4.72
C ILE A 230 -18.55 -4.11 4.69
N SER A 231 -18.03 -4.61 5.81
CA SER A 231 -16.68 -5.17 5.90
C SER A 231 -16.47 -6.34 4.95
N VAL A 232 -17.35 -7.33 4.99
CA VAL A 232 -17.25 -8.51 4.11
C VAL A 232 -17.33 -8.11 2.65
N MET A 233 -18.23 -7.18 2.29
CA MET A 233 -18.32 -6.68 0.92
C MET A 233 -17.05 -6.03 0.43
N ILE A 234 -16.46 -5.14 1.23
CA ILE A 234 -15.22 -4.46 0.87
C ILE A 234 -14.08 -5.47 0.74
N ILE A 235 -13.92 -6.39 1.68
CA ILE A 235 -12.87 -7.42 1.62
C ILE A 235 -13.02 -8.26 0.36
N VAL A 236 -14.20 -8.76 0.08
CA VAL A 236 -14.45 -9.63 -1.09
C VAL A 236 -14.24 -8.87 -2.40
N LEU A 237 -14.78 -7.64 -2.51
CA LEU A 237 -14.64 -6.85 -3.74
C LEU A 237 -13.21 -6.39 -3.95
N SER A 238 -12.51 -5.92 -2.93
CA SER A 238 -11.09 -5.55 -3.07
C SER A 238 -10.22 -6.75 -3.43
N ALA A 239 -10.52 -7.92 -2.88
CA ALA A 239 -9.83 -9.16 -3.23
C ALA A 239 -10.07 -9.56 -4.69
N ILE A 240 -11.31 -9.53 -5.17
CA ILE A 240 -11.66 -9.87 -6.56
C ILE A 240 -11.09 -8.84 -7.54
N MET A 241 -11.23 -7.55 -7.23
CA MET A 241 -10.74 -6.46 -8.08
C MET A 241 -9.22 -6.31 -8.05
N GLY A 242 -8.55 -6.83 -7.02
CA GLY A 242 -7.11 -6.63 -6.79
C GLY A 242 -6.72 -5.19 -6.44
N LEU A 243 -7.69 -4.28 -6.28
CA LEU A 243 -7.51 -2.85 -6.02
C LEU A 243 -8.51 -2.35 -4.96
N ASN A 244 -8.05 -1.45 -4.10
CA ASN A 244 -8.83 -0.93 -2.97
C ASN A 244 -9.82 0.16 -3.38
N ALA A 245 -9.35 1.21 -4.05
CA ALA A 245 -10.14 2.38 -4.37
C ALA A 245 -11.38 2.07 -5.25
N PRO A 246 -11.30 1.25 -6.31
CA PRO A 246 -12.48 0.85 -7.08
C PRO A 246 -13.52 0.10 -6.25
N ALA A 247 -13.09 -0.77 -5.32
CA ALA A 247 -14.00 -1.49 -4.42
C ALA A 247 -14.73 -0.52 -3.49
N ILE A 248 -14.01 0.43 -2.89
CA ILE A 248 -14.58 1.47 -2.03
C ILE A 248 -15.60 2.32 -2.78
N LEU A 249 -15.30 2.75 -4.00
CA LEU A 249 -16.23 3.55 -4.82
C LEU A 249 -17.48 2.75 -5.20
N THR A 250 -17.35 1.45 -5.46
CA THR A 250 -18.48 0.59 -5.79
C THR A 250 -19.44 0.41 -4.61
N VAL A 251 -18.90 0.15 -3.42
CA VAL A 251 -19.71 -0.12 -2.23
C VAL A 251 -20.15 1.16 -1.54
N GLY A 252 -19.32 2.20 -1.55
CA GLY A 252 -19.44 3.34 -0.66
C GLY A 252 -20.76 4.10 -0.77
N ALA A 253 -21.01 4.72 -1.92
CA ALA A 253 -22.19 5.57 -2.12
C ALA A 253 -23.47 4.74 -2.35
N SER A 254 -23.36 3.62 -3.06
CA SER A 254 -24.50 2.82 -3.50
C SER A 254 -25.06 1.91 -2.41
N PHE A 255 -24.21 1.43 -1.48
CA PHE A 255 -24.60 0.46 -0.48
C PHE A 255 -24.27 0.88 0.96
N ALA A 256 -23.01 1.22 1.25
CA ALA A 256 -22.58 1.48 2.62
C ALA A 256 -23.25 2.71 3.21
N LYS A 257 -23.37 3.81 2.45
CA LYS A 257 -24.01 5.05 2.90
C LYS A 257 -25.48 4.89 3.23
N PRO A 258 -26.34 4.31 2.37
CA PRO A 258 -27.74 4.04 2.71
C PRO A 258 -27.89 3.10 3.91
N LEU A 259 -27.06 2.06 4.00
CA LEU A 259 -27.10 1.11 5.09
C LEU A 259 -26.71 1.77 6.44
N SER A 260 -25.70 2.63 6.42
CA SER A 260 -25.26 3.37 7.60
C SER A 260 -26.32 4.35 8.09
N LYS A 261 -26.98 5.06 7.18
CA LYS A 261 -28.13 5.94 7.52
C LYS A 261 -29.25 5.14 8.17
N LYS A 262 -29.59 3.98 7.60
CA LYS A 262 -30.67 3.12 8.13
C LYS A 262 -30.42 2.62 9.55
N TYR A 263 -29.16 2.36 9.91
CA TYR A 263 -28.80 1.80 11.23
C TYR A 263 -28.09 2.80 12.15
N GLY A 264 -28.05 4.09 11.80
CA GLY A 264 -27.48 5.15 12.62
C GLY A 264 -25.96 5.03 12.84
N ILE A 265 -25.22 4.48 11.87
CA ILE A 265 -23.77 4.33 11.93
C ILE A 265 -23.12 5.62 11.43
N SER A 266 -22.14 6.17 12.14
CA SER A 266 -21.43 7.37 11.71
C SER A 266 -20.81 7.23 10.31
N PRO A 267 -20.92 8.24 9.44
CA PRO A 267 -20.26 8.22 8.13
C PRO A 267 -18.75 8.17 8.23
N TYR A 268 -18.14 8.75 9.26
CA TYR A 268 -16.71 8.61 9.55
C TYR A 268 -16.34 7.16 9.87
N ARG A 269 -17.18 6.48 10.65
CA ARG A 269 -17.00 5.05 10.95
C ARG A 269 -17.14 4.20 9.69
N THR A 270 -18.11 4.49 8.85
CA THR A 270 -18.35 3.77 7.59
C THR A 270 -17.17 3.95 6.63
N ALA A 271 -16.69 5.18 6.45
CA ALA A 271 -15.50 5.46 5.67
C ALA A 271 -14.28 4.70 6.21
N ASN A 272 -14.08 4.72 7.53
CA ASN A 272 -13.00 4.01 8.19
C ASN A 272 -13.09 2.48 8.02
N LEU A 273 -14.29 1.90 8.15
CA LEU A 273 -14.51 0.47 7.89
C LEU A 273 -14.12 0.07 6.47
N MET A 274 -14.56 0.84 5.48
CA MET A 274 -14.29 0.54 4.08
C MET A 274 -12.80 0.62 3.77
N ASP A 275 -12.14 1.68 4.20
CA ASP A 275 -10.72 1.88 3.95
C ASP A 275 -9.87 0.84 4.71
N ALA A 276 -10.06 0.67 6.01
CA ALA A 276 -9.30 -0.28 6.81
C ALA A 276 -9.45 -1.73 6.31
N GLN A 277 -10.67 -2.14 5.94
CA GLN A 277 -10.94 -3.50 5.49
C GLN A 277 -10.52 -3.76 4.04
N SER A 278 -10.49 -2.73 3.18
CA SER A 278 -9.94 -2.86 1.83
C SER A 278 -8.44 -3.15 1.85
N ASN A 279 -7.74 -2.66 2.87
CA ASN A 279 -6.31 -2.83 3.08
C ASN A 279 -5.93 -4.16 3.80
N THR A 280 -6.84 -5.11 3.91
CA THR A 280 -6.58 -6.42 4.49
C THR A 280 -6.12 -7.43 3.43
N LEU A 281 -7.01 -8.23 2.88
CA LEU A 281 -6.65 -9.32 1.96
C LEU A 281 -5.97 -8.86 0.68
N VAL A 282 -6.24 -7.66 0.19
CA VAL A 282 -5.64 -7.13 -1.04
C VAL A 282 -4.11 -7.09 -0.98
N TYR A 283 -3.53 -6.94 0.20
CA TYR A 283 -2.08 -6.94 0.36
C TYR A 283 -1.47 -8.36 0.50
N CYS A 284 -2.30 -9.39 0.67
CA CYS A 284 -1.85 -10.77 0.83
C CYS A 284 -2.00 -11.61 -0.44
N LEU A 285 -2.91 -11.24 -1.36
CA LEU A 285 -3.28 -12.10 -2.48
C LEU A 285 -2.26 -12.06 -3.63
N PRO A 286 -1.98 -13.21 -4.29
CA PRO A 286 -0.90 -13.33 -5.26
C PRO A 286 -1.10 -12.53 -6.56
N TRP A 287 -2.33 -12.17 -6.92
CA TRP A 287 -2.65 -11.42 -8.14
C TRP A 287 -2.74 -9.91 -7.93
N THR A 288 -2.45 -9.42 -6.75
CA THR A 288 -2.55 -7.98 -6.43
C THR A 288 -1.24 -7.25 -6.74
N PRO A 289 -1.28 -5.95 -7.03
CA PRO A 289 -0.08 -5.18 -7.30
C PRO A 289 0.98 -5.26 -6.20
N ALA A 290 0.55 -5.28 -4.93
CA ALA A 290 1.46 -5.42 -3.79
C ALA A 290 2.33 -6.67 -3.91
N MET A 291 1.72 -7.82 -4.16
CA MET A 291 2.43 -9.09 -4.28
C MET A 291 3.24 -9.18 -5.56
N VAL A 292 2.69 -8.72 -6.69
CA VAL A 292 3.38 -8.74 -8.00
C VAL A 292 4.65 -7.90 -7.95
N TYR A 293 4.62 -6.70 -7.35
CA TYR A 293 5.81 -5.87 -7.14
C TYR A 293 6.84 -6.57 -6.27
N THR A 294 6.39 -7.10 -5.14
CA THR A 294 7.26 -7.80 -4.21
C THR A 294 7.96 -8.97 -4.87
N LEU A 295 7.24 -9.79 -5.64
CA LEU A 295 7.81 -10.93 -6.36
C LEU A 295 8.75 -10.49 -7.48
N GLY A 296 8.45 -9.39 -8.19
CA GLY A 296 9.34 -8.84 -9.21
C GLY A 296 10.70 -8.46 -8.63
N PHE A 297 10.71 -7.66 -7.57
CA PHE A 297 11.95 -7.26 -6.89
C PHE A 297 12.68 -8.45 -6.22
N ALA A 298 11.94 -9.43 -5.69
CA ALA A 298 12.56 -10.63 -5.13
C ALA A 298 13.20 -11.52 -6.20
N ALA A 299 12.63 -11.59 -7.39
CA ALA A 299 13.18 -12.37 -8.50
C ALA A 299 14.53 -11.83 -8.99
N ASP A 300 14.71 -10.50 -8.94
CA ASP A 300 15.96 -9.84 -9.32
C ASP A 300 17.04 -9.94 -8.22
N SER A 301 16.71 -10.52 -7.06
CA SER A 301 17.60 -10.70 -5.93
C SER A 301 18.16 -12.13 -5.86
N ASN A 302 19.19 -12.33 -5.04
CA ASN A 302 19.75 -13.66 -4.77
C ASN A 302 18.82 -14.58 -3.93
N ALA A 303 17.63 -14.09 -3.53
CA ALA A 303 16.67 -14.83 -2.72
C ALA A 303 15.27 -14.76 -3.36
N PRO A 304 15.00 -15.52 -4.44
CA PRO A 304 13.70 -15.54 -5.09
C PRO A 304 12.64 -16.15 -4.16
N LEU A 305 11.45 -15.59 -4.16
CA LEU A 305 10.33 -15.98 -3.30
C LEU A 305 9.10 -16.39 -4.12
N ALA A 306 8.29 -17.27 -3.57
CA ALA A 306 6.95 -17.52 -4.05
C ALA A 306 5.92 -16.74 -3.20
N ALA A 307 4.78 -16.41 -3.81
CA ALA A 307 3.72 -15.70 -3.10
C ALA A 307 3.25 -16.42 -1.83
N ILE A 308 3.24 -17.75 -1.85
CA ILE A 308 2.82 -18.58 -0.72
C ILE A 308 3.72 -18.39 0.50
N ASP A 309 5.01 -18.07 0.31
CA ASP A 309 5.97 -17.88 1.39
C ASP A 309 5.74 -16.51 2.05
N ILE A 310 5.37 -15.49 1.26
CA ILE A 310 5.19 -14.11 1.72
C ILE A 310 3.83 -13.94 2.42
N MET A 311 2.77 -14.58 1.91
CA MET A 311 1.39 -14.39 2.39
C MET A 311 1.24 -14.49 3.92
N PRO A 312 1.79 -15.50 4.61
CA PRO A 312 1.67 -15.61 6.06
C PRO A 312 2.39 -14.48 6.82
N CYS A 313 3.40 -13.88 6.21
CA CYS A 313 4.24 -12.85 6.81
C CYS A 313 3.68 -11.42 6.66
N VAL A 314 2.57 -11.22 5.95
CA VAL A 314 1.90 -9.92 5.82
C VAL A 314 1.05 -9.64 7.07
N PHE A 315 1.73 -9.49 8.21
CA PHE A 315 1.08 -9.44 9.53
C PHE A 315 0.11 -8.28 9.68
N TYR A 316 0.39 -7.10 9.11
CA TYR A 316 -0.49 -5.94 9.27
C TYR A 316 -1.90 -6.19 8.73
N SER A 317 -2.02 -6.86 7.62
CA SER A 317 -3.30 -7.22 7.01
C SER A 317 -4.17 -8.08 7.94
N PHE A 318 -3.55 -9.09 8.55
CA PHE A 318 -4.25 -9.97 9.50
C PHE A 318 -4.55 -9.25 10.82
N CYS A 319 -3.61 -8.47 11.35
CA CYS A 319 -3.80 -7.68 12.57
C CYS A 319 -4.92 -6.65 12.40
N MET A 320 -4.97 -5.95 11.25
CA MET A 320 -6.03 -5.01 10.94
C MET A 320 -7.38 -5.70 10.83
N LEU A 321 -7.44 -6.87 10.17
CA LEU A 321 -8.66 -7.67 10.08
C LEU A 321 -9.20 -8.04 11.47
N VAL A 322 -8.32 -8.48 12.37
CA VAL A 322 -8.69 -8.83 13.75
C VAL A 322 -9.16 -7.58 14.53
N VAL A 323 -8.39 -6.50 14.51
CA VAL A 323 -8.71 -5.25 15.22
C VAL A 323 -10.07 -4.69 14.76
N MET A 324 -10.32 -4.64 13.45
CA MET A 324 -11.58 -4.15 12.91
C MET A 324 -12.74 -5.09 13.22
N THR A 325 -12.53 -6.39 13.16
CA THR A 325 -13.54 -7.39 13.54
C THR A 325 -13.93 -7.24 15.02
N VAL A 326 -12.97 -7.14 15.92
CA VAL A 326 -13.21 -6.88 17.35
C VAL A 326 -13.97 -5.56 17.53
N SER A 327 -13.58 -4.51 16.80
CA SER A 327 -14.25 -3.21 16.84
C SER A 327 -15.72 -3.28 16.40
N ILE A 328 -16.07 -4.10 15.40
CA ILE A 328 -17.45 -4.33 14.95
C ILE A 328 -18.27 -5.02 16.06
N PHE A 329 -17.71 -6.09 16.66
CA PHE A 329 -18.41 -6.83 17.72
C PHE A 329 -18.60 -6.00 18.99
N THR A 330 -17.62 -5.20 19.38
CA THR A 330 -17.72 -4.32 20.54
C THR A 330 -18.55 -3.06 20.28
N GLY A 331 -18.67 -2.65 19.03
CA GLY A 331 -19.31 -1.40 18.60
C GLY A 331 -18.44 -0.16 18.85
N THR A 332 -17.16 -0.36 19.13
CA THR A 332 -16.21 0.74 19.37
C THR A 332 -16.12 1.65 18.16
N GLY A 333 -16.35 2.95 18.35
CA GLY A 333 -16.26 3.97 17.30
C GLY A 333 -17.45 4.04 16.36
N ARG A 334 -18.54 3.29 16.58
CA ARG A 334 -19.74 3.31 15.75
C ARG A 334 -20.32 4.70 15.57
N TYR A 335 -20.20 5.52 16.59
CA TYR A 335 -20.74 6.89 16.64
C TYR A 335 -19.66 7.96 16.63
N ASP A 336 -18.40 7.59 16.34
CA ASP A 336 -17.28 8.53 16.30
C ASP A 336 -17.57 9.75 15.43
N LEU A 337 -17.26 10.95 15.95
CA LEU A 337 -17.39 12.23 15.27
C LEU A 337 -18.80 12.57 14.74
N MET A 338 -19.84 11.88 15.19
CA MET A 338 -21.22 12.16 14.78
C MET A 338 -21.62 13.58 15.17
N ASP A 339 -21.13 14.08 16.31
CA ASP A 339 -21.40 15.45 16.79
C ASP A 339 -20.81 16.55 15.91
N LYS A 340 -19.82 16.22 15.08
CA LYS A 340 -19.21 17.17 14.13
C LYS A 340 -20.01 17.35 12.85
N LEU A 341 -20.98 16.48 12.60
CA LEU A 341 -21.83 16.60 11.42
C LEU A 341 -22.80 17.78 11.57
N PRO A 342 -23.12 18.49 10.47
CA PRO A 342 -24.21 19.47 10.45
C PRO A 342 -25.50 18.84 10.97
N PRO A 343 -26.34 19.59 11.74
CA PRO A 343 -27.58 19.04 12.29
C PRO A 343 -28.54 18.46 11.24
N GLU A 344 -28.54 19.04 10.04
CA GLU A 344 -29.38 18.58 8.92
C GLU A 344 -28.95 17.19 8.44
N VAL A 345 -27.62 16.96 8.29
CA VAL A 345 -27.07 15.67 7.87
C VAL A 345 -27.25 14.63 8.96
N ARG A 346 -27.13 15.02 10.22
CA ARG A 346 -27.28 14.13 11.37
C ARG A 346 -28.68 13.51 11.46
N LYS A 347 -29.72 14.29 11.16
CA LYS A 347 -31.12 13.83 11.12
C LYS A 347 -31.39 12.71 10.11
N GLU A 348 -30.52 12.56 9.11
CA GLU A 348 -30.66 11.49 8.13
C GLU A 348 -30.29 10.10 8.68
N TYR A 349 -29.65 10.04 9.87
CA TYR A 349 -29.21 8.80 10.49
C TYR A 349 -30.19 8.35 11.58
N ALA A 350 -30.80 7.17 11.37
CA ALA A 350 -31.85 6.64 12.26
C ALA A 350 -31.39 6.48 13.71
N GLY A 351 -32.24 6.85 14.65
CA GLY A 351 -32.01 6.70 16.10
C GLY A 351 -30.99 7.69 16.69
N TRP A 352 -30.60 8.72 15.93
CA TRP A 352 -29.72 9.75 16.47
C TRP A 352 -30.46 10.84 17.25
N GLU A 353 -31.73 11.07 16.96
CA GLU A 353 -32.56 12.06 17.66
C GLU A 353 -32.83 11.68 19.13
N ASP A 354 -32.68 10.40 19.47
CA ASP A 354 -32.97 9.83 20.80
C ASP A 354 -31.70 9.65 21.68
N LYS A 355 -30.52 10.11 21.24
CA LYS A 355 -29.24 10.03 21.96
C LYS A 355 -28.64 11.40 22.21
#